data_1e6004e2028466aff6208de30daceba4
#
_entry.id   1e6004e2028466aff6208de30daceba4
#
_cell.length_a   1.000
_cell.length_b   1.000
_cell.length_c   1.000
_cell.angle_alpha   90.00
_cell.angle_beta   90.00
_cell.angle_gamma   90.00
#
_symmetry.space_group_name_H-M   'P 1'
#
loop_
_entity.id
_entity.type
_entity.pdbx_description
1 polymer ?
#
loop_
_entity_poly.entity_id
_entity_poly.type
_entity_poly.pdbx_seq_one_letter_code
_entity_poly.pdbx_strand_id
1 'polypeptide(L)'
;LAGEYNFVYDEIAAVKEVCGNTHLKVILETGELDTLDNVRKASEIALYAGADFIKTSTGKITPAATMPVTFVMLNAIKDYYIKTGIKVGMKPAGGISTSKTALQYLVMVKETLGDDWMNKNLFRFGASSLANDVLMQLEKQESGIYQSADYFSKD
;
A
#
# COMPACT_ATOMS: atom_id res chain seq x y z
N LEU A 1 -1.15 19.31 -4.97
CA LEU A 1 -2.24 20.05 -5.61
C LEU A 1 -1.82 21.44 -6.11
N ALA A 2 -0.84 22.08 -5.47
CA ALA A 2 -0.32 23.39 -5.91
C ALA A 2 0.52 23.34 -7.21
N GLY A 3 0.87 22.16 -7.71
CA GLY A 3 1.69 21.98 -8.90
C GLY A 3 3.21 22.04 -8.65
N GLU A 4 3.64 22.15 -7.41
CA GLU A 4 5.05 22.23 -7.02
C GLU A 4 5.75 20.86 -7.06
N TYR A 5 5.70 20.18 -8.20
CA TYR A 5 6.13 18.78 -8.33
C TYR A 5 7.63 18.59 -8.11
N ASN A 6 8.46 19.53 -8.56
CA ASN A 6 9.90 19.47 -8.36
C ASN A 6 10.25 19.61 -6.86
N PHE A 7 9.55 20.49 -6.15
CA PHE A 7 9.74 20.66 -4.71
C PHE A 7 9.44 19.36 -3.96
N VAL A 8 8.32 18.69 -4.28
CA VAL A 8 7.96 17.40 -3.66
C VAL A 8 8.97 16.31 -3.99
N TYR A 9 9.46 16.27 -5.23
CA TYR A 9 10.52 15.36 -5.63
C TYR A 9 11.81 15.58 -4.81
N ASP A 10 12.28 16.81 -4.73
CA ASP A 10 13.52 17.17 -4.03
C ASP A 10 13.43 16.87 -2.52
N GLU A 11 12.27 17.12 -1.91
CA GLU A 11 12.01 16.80 -0.50
C GLU A 11 12.11 15.30 -0.23
N ILE A 12 11.47 14.47 -1.05
CA ILE A 12 11.53 13.00 -0.92
C ILE A 12 12.96 12.50 -1.16
N ALA A 13 13.65 13.01 -2.18
CA ALA A 13 15.00 12.62 -2.52
C ALA A 13 16.00 12.97 -1.39
N ALA A 14 15.87 14.17 -0.80
CA ALA A 14 16.68 14.58 0.34
C ALA A 14 16.47 13.67 1.57
N VAL A 15 15.23 13.30 1.87
CA VAL A 15 14.93 12.34 2.95
C VAL A 15 15.51 10.96 2.63
N LYS A 16 15.38 10.51 1.38
CA LYS A 16 15.94 9.21 0.96
C LYS A 16 17.46 9.17 1.10
N GLU A 17 18.14 10.24 0.76
CA GLU A 17 19.61 10.36 0.92
C GLU A 17 20.01 10.16 2.39
N VAL A 18 19.32 10.82 3.31
CA VAL A 18 19.57 10.68 4.77
C VAL A 18 19.25 9.27 5.27
N CYS A 19 18.24 8.59 4.68
CA CYS A 19 17.91 7.21 5.04
C CYS A 19 19.03 6.21 4.70
N GLY A 20 19.90 6.51 3.75
CA GLY A 20 20.95 5.60 3.29
C GLY A 20 20.38 4.25 2.85
N ASN A 21 20.79 3.17 3.52
CA ASN A 21 20.32 1.81 3.26
C ASN A 21 18.97 1.47 3.94
N THR A 22 18.40 2.39 4.73
CA THR A 22 17.11 2.20 5.37
C THR A 22 15.98 2.48 4.38
N HIS A 23 14.95 1.64 4.41
CA HIS A 23 13.81 1.78 3.51
C HIS A 23 12.98 3.02 3.84
N LEU A 24 12.78 3.87 2.85
CA LEU A 24 11.84 4.99 2.90
C LEU A 24 10.48 4.56 2.35
N LYS A 25 9.43 4.77 3.14
CA LYS A 25 8.05 4.58 2.71
C LYS A 25 7.32 5.92 2.63
N VAL A 26 6.99 6.34 1.41
CA VAL A 26 6.29 7.59 1.15
C VAL A 26 4.78 7.39 1.24
N ILE A 27 4.11 8.19 2.06
CA ILE A 27 2.64 8.20 2.17
C ILE A 27 2.12 9.28 1.23
N LEU A 28 1.29 8.88 0.26
CA LEU A 28 0.74 9.81 -0.74
C LEU A 28 -0.50 10.57 -0.23
N GLU A 29 -1.16 10.05 0.81
CA GLU A 29 -2.45 10.51 1.34
C GLU A 29 -3.49 10.70 0.23
N THR A 30 -3.76 9.60 -0.45
CA THR A 30 -4.51 9.56 -1.72
C THR A 30 -5.93 10.13 -1.64
N GLY A 31 -6.52 10.19 -0.44
CA GLY A 31 -7.82 10.83 -0.22
C GLY A 31 -7.81 12.35 -0.43
N GLU A 32 -6.62 12.99 -0.36
CA GLU A 32 -6.45 14.43 -0.58
C GLU A 32 -6.08 14.76 -2.04
N LEU A 33 -5.89 13.77 -2.90
CA LEU A 33 -5.40 13.97 -4.26
C LEU A 33 -6.51 14.17 -5.31
N ASP A 34 -7.77 14.09 -4.92
CA ASP A 34 -9.00 14.32 -5.70
C ASP A 34 -9.18 13.38 -6.91
N THR A 35 -8.17 13.21 -7.75
CA THR A 35 -8.27 12.47 -9.02
C THR A 35 -7.26 11.32 -9.10
N LEU A 36 -7.58 10.29 -9.89
CA LEU A 36 -6.66 9.19 -10.18
C LEU A 36 -5.40 9.65 -10.93
N ASP A 37 -5.49 10.71 -11.72
CA ASP A 37 -4.34 11.30 -12.41
C ASP A 37 -3.36 11.93 -11.40
N ASN A 38 -3.86 12.61 -10.37
CA ASN A 38 -3.02 13.11 -9.29
C ASN A 38 -2.39 11.99 -8.48
N VAL A 39 -3.14 10.89 -8.21
CA VAL A 39 -2.60 9.69 -7.56
C VAL A 39 -1.48 9.09 -8.39
N ARG A 40 -1.68 8.98 -9.71
CA ARG A 40 -0.65 8.48 -10.64
C ARG A 40 0.59 9.36 -10.60
N LYS A 41 0.43 10.66 -10.72
CA LYS A 41 1.53 11.63 -10.71
C LYS A 41 2.30 11.62 -9.38
N ALA A 42 1.60 11.63 -8.25
CA ALA A 42 2.23 11.55 -6.93
C ALA A 42 3.00 10.23 -6.74
N SER A 43 2.46 9.11 -7.25
CA SER A 43 3.14 7.82 -7.25
C SER A 43 4.45 7.89 -8.04
N GLU A 44 4.42 8.42 -9.26
CA GLU A 44 5.60 8.55 -10.11
C GLU A 44 6.67 9.44 -9.46
N ILE A 45 6.27 10.60 -8.91
CA ILE A 45 7.22 11.49 -8.19
C ILE A 45 7.91 10.73 -7.06
N ALA A 46 7.16 10.01 -6.22
CA ALA A 46 7.73 9.25 -5.11
C ALA A 46 8.67 8.13 -5.58
N LEU A 47 8.30 7.40 -6.63
CA LEU A 47 9.11 6.33 -7.22
C LEU A 47 10.44 6.86 -7.77
N TYR A 48 10.39 7.92 -8.58
CA TYR A 48 11.60 8.51 -9.18
C TYR A 48 12.47 9.27 -8.16
N ALA A 49 11.91 9.73 -7.05
CA ALA A 49 12.65 10.31 -5.93
C ALA A 49 13.31 9.25 -5.00
N GLY A 50 13.14 7.95 -5.31
CA GLY A 50 13.85 6.86 -4.62
C GLY A 50 13.10 6.21 -3.47
N ALA A 51 11.77 6.34 -3.39
CA ALA A 51 10.97 5.62 -2.41
C ALA A 51 11.12 4.10 -2.56
N ASP A 52 11.34 3.38 -1.46
CA ASP A 52 11.36 1.90 -1.45
C ASP A 52 9.95 1.32 -1.32
N PHE A 53 9.01 2.10 -0.80
CA PHE A 53 7.58 1.80 -0.72
C PHE A 53 6.75 3.04 -0.97
N ILE A 54 5.60 2.87 -1.62
CA ILE A 54 4.53 3.87 -1.62
C ILE A 54 3.32 3.33 -0.84
N LYS A 55 2.68 4.21 -0.08
CA LYS A 55 1.55 3.90 0.79
C LYS A 55 0.38 4.82 0.47
N THR A 56 -0.84 4.30 0.45
CA THR A 56 -2.03 5.09 0.12
C THR A 56 -2.27 6.22 1.12
N SER A 57 -2.42 5.90 2.40
CA SER A 57 -2.88 6.89 3.40
C SER A 57 -2.34 6.65 4.81
N THR A 58 -2.46 7.68 5.65
CA THR A 58 -2.23 7.55 7.09
C THR A 58 -3.32 6.73 7.78
N GLY A 59 -4.50 6.63 7.19
CA GLY A 59 -5.71 6.05 7.79
C GLY A 59 -6.50 7.04 8.67
N LYS A 60 -6.15 8.34 8.62
CA LYS A 60 -6.82 9.39 9.40
C LYS A 60 -7.91 10.12 8.64
N ILE A 61 -7.88 10.04 7.30
CA ILE A 61 -8.87 10.65 6.42
C ILE A 61 -9.61 9.60 5.60
N THR A 62 -10.76 9.99 5.05
CA THR A 62 -11.62 9.16 4.20
C THR A 62 -11.86 9.90 2.88
N PRO A 63 -11.75 9.23 1.72
CA PRO A 63 -11.42 7.82 1.55
C PRO A 63 -9.94 7.50 1.79
N ALA A 64 -9.65 6.33 2.34
CA ALA A 64 -8.28 5.83 2.51
C ALA A 64 -7.89 4.92 1.33
N ALA A 65 -7.48 3.64 1.57
CA ALA A 65 -7.24 2.72 0.47
C ALA A 65 -8.55 2.34 -0.23
N THR A 66 -8.56 2.48 -1.56
CA THR A 66 -9.62 1.95 -2.42
C THR A 66 -9.02 1.09 -3.53
N MET A 67 -9.82 0.19 -4.11
CA MET A 67 -9.34 -0.66 -5.21
C MET A 67 -8.87 0.16 -6.42
N PRO A 68 -9.62 1.18 -6.92
CA PRO A 68 -9.16 2.01 -8.04
C PRO A 68 -7.84 2.73 -7.76
N VAL A 69 -7.71 3.37 -6.61
CA VAL A 69 -6.49 4.08 -6.19
C VAL A 69 -5.30 3.12 -6.13
N THR A 70 -5.48 1.96 -5.47
CA THR A 70 -4.41 0.96 -5.36
C THR A 70 -4.01 0.42 -6.73
N PHE A 71 -4.97 0.19 -7.62
CA PHE A 71 -4.70 -0.26 -9.00
C PHE A 71 -3.83 0.75 -9.78
N VAL A 72 -4.14 2.05 -9.68
CA VAL A 72 -3.33 3.11 -10.30
C VAL A 72 -1.91 3.11 -9.74
N MET A 73 -1.75 2.98 -8.42
CA MET A 73 -0.43 2.93 -7.77
C MET A 73 0.37 1.69 -8.18
N LEU A 74 -0.28 0.51 -8.28
CA LEU A 74 0.37 -0.72 -8.76
C LEU A 74 0.84 -0.59 -10.22
N ASN A 75 0.05 0.04 -11.09
CA ASN A 75 0.47 0.32 -12.47
C ASN A 75 1.66 1.30 -12.52
N ALA A 76 1.70 2.30 -11.64
CA ALA A 76 2.86 3.18 -11.54
C ALA A 76 4.13 2.39 -11.16
N ILE A 77 4.03 1.49 -10.19
CA ILE A 77 5.13 0.58 -9.78
C ILE A 77 5.55 -0.32 -10.95
N LYS A 78 4.59 -0.89 -11.67
CA LYS A 78 4.85 -1.75 -12.84
C LYS A 78 5.64 -1.02 -13.92
N ASP A 79 5.17 0.17 -14.31
CA ASP A 79 5.82 0.98 -15.34
C ASP A 79 7.22 1.43 -14.92
N TYR A 80 7.38 1.79 -13.64
CA TYR A 80 8.69 2.13 -13.07
C TYR A 80 9.63 0.93 -13.12
N TYR A 81 9.17 -0.26 -12.71
CA TYR A 81 9.97 -1.48 -12.77
C TYR A 81 10.37 -1.85 -14.20
N ILE A 82 9.46 -1.75 -15.17
CA ILE A 82 9.76 -2.02 -16.58
C ILE A 82 10.87 -1.08 -17.09
N LYS A 83 10.84 0.19 -16.67
CA LYS A 83 11.82 1.20 -17.13
C LYS A 83 13.17 1.10 -16.42
N THR A 84 13.20 0.72 -15.14
CA THR A 84 14.40 0.85 -14.30
C THR A 84 14.97 -0.47 -13.80
N GLY A 85 14.17 -1.55 -13.83
CA GLY A 85 14.51 -2.82 -13.19
C GLY A 85 14.41 -2.80 -11.64
N ILE A 86 14.01 -1.67 -11.03
CA ILE A 86 13.96 -1.51 -9.58
C ILE A 86 12.57 -1.90 -9.07
N LYS A 87 12.52 -2.83 -8.13
CA LYS A 87 11.26 -3.24 -7.47
C LYS A 87 10.98 -2.32 -6.28
N VAL A 88 9.80 -1.69 -6.30
CA VAL A 88 9.30 -0.86 -5.20
C VAL A 88 8.07 -1.51 -4.59
N GLY A 89 7.94 -1.44 -3.27
CA GLY A 89 6.85 -2.05 -2.54
C GLY A 89 5.59 -1.19 -2.49
N MET A 90 4.46 -1.85 -2.23
CA MET A 90 3.15 -1.22 -2.06
C MET A 90 2.56 -1.50 -0.67
N LYS A 91 1.94 -0.47 -0.05
CA LYS A 91 1.20 -0.63 1.20
C LYS A 91 -0.16 0.07 1.13
N PRO A 92 -1.24 -0.61 0.69
CA PRO A 92 -2.59 -0.09 0.88
C PRO A 92 -2.91 -0.02 2.37
N ALA A 93 -3.49 1.09 2.81
CA ALA A 93 -3.76 1.35 4.23
C ALA A 93 -5.08 2.10 4.43
N GLY A 94 -5.82 1.66 5.46
CA GLY A 94 -7.13 2.19 5.84
C GLY A 94 -8.30 1.50 5.13
N GLY A 95 -9.31 1.10 5.91
CA GLY A 95 -10.53 0.45 5.41
C GLY A 95 -10.41 -1.05 5.10
N ILE A 96 -9.25 -1.66 5.28
CA ILE A 96 -9.02 -3.09 5.01
C ILE A 96 -9.12 -3.85 6.34
N SER A 97 -10.30 -4.36 6.67
CA SER A 97 -10.59 -4.98 7.97
C SER A 97 -10.93 -6.47 7.89
N THR A 98 -11.20 -7.01 6.70
CA THR A 98 -11.60 -8.41 6.54
C THR A 98 -10.66 -9.17 5.61
N SER A 99 -10.50 -10.46 5.86
CA SER A 99 -9.74 -11.39 5.02
C SER A 99 -10.26 -11.40 3.58
N LYS A 100 -11.58 -11.32 3.39
CA LYS A 100 -12.20 -11.25 2.07
C LYS A 100 -11.70 -10.02 1.28
N THR A 101 -11.70 -8.85 1.91
CA THR A 101 -11.20 -7.62 1.28
C THR A 101 -9.69 -7.74 1.01
N ALA A 102 -8.92 -8.25 1.96
CA ALA A 102 -7.48 -8.45 1.80
C ALA A 102 -7.15 -9.37 0.61
N LEU A 103 -7.91 -10.47 0.43
CA LEU A 103 -7.74 -11.36 -0.72
C LEU A 103 -7.98 -10.65 -2.06
N GLN A 104 -8.96 -9.74 -2.14
CA GLN A 104 -9.19 -8.95 -3.35
C GLN A 104 -7.96 -8.08 -3.71
N TYR A 105 -7.34 -7.45 -2.71
CA TYR A 105 -6.08 -6.72 -2.92
C TYR A 105 -4.93 -7.64 -3.34
N LEU A 106 -4.80 -8.81 -2.74
CA LEU A 106 -3.77 -9.78 -3.11
C LEU A 106 -3.92 -10.26 -4.56
N VAL A 107 -5.15 -10.56 -4.98
CA VAL A 107 -5.45 -10.89 -6.39
C VAL A 107 -5.03 -9.75 -7.30
N MET A 108 -5.39 -8.51 -6.97
CA MET A 108 -5.00 -7.33 -7.76
C MET A 108 -3.47 -7.19 -7.86
N VAL A 109 -2.73 -7.38 -6.77
CA VAL A 109 -1.26 -7.34 -6.78
C VAL A 109 -0.70 -8.42 -7.70
N LYS A 110 -1.17 -9.66 -7.54
CA LYS A 110 -0.72 -10.79 -8.34
C LYS A 110 -0.97 -10.58 -9.84
N GLU A 111 -2.17 -10.16 -10.21
CA GLU A 111 -2.54 -9.92 -11.61
C GLU A 111 -1.79 -8.71 -12.23
N THR A 112 -1.45 -7.69 -11.44
CA THR A 112 -0.78 -6.49 -11.94
C THR A 112 0.74 -6.64 -11.96
N LEU A 113 1.34 -7.15 -10.89
CA LEU A 113 2.79 -7.15 -10.67
C LEU A 113 3.42 -8.56 -10.70
N GLY A 114 2.61 -9.61 -10.59
CA GLY A 114 3.07 -10.99 -10.56
C GLY A 114 3.47 -11.50 -9.17
N ASP A 115 3.88 -12.77 -9.13
CA ASP A 115 4.20 -13.49 -7.88
C ASP A 115 5.40 -12.88 -7.13
N ASP A 116 6.29 -12.20 -7.82
CA ASP A 116 7.46 -11.55 -7.23
C ASP A 116 7.11 -10.52 -6.15
N TRP A 117 5.92 -9.91 -6.21
CA TRP A 117 5.44 -8.97 -5.20
C TRP A 117 4.64 -9.62 -4.06
N MET A 118 4.32 -10.92 -4.18
CA MET A 118 3.53 -11.66 -3.18
C MET A 118 4.36 -12.05 -1.95
N ASN A 119 5.09 -11.09 -1.37
CA ASN A 119 5.93 -11.31 -0.19
C ASN A 119 6.00 -10.05 0.70
N LYS A 120 6.40 -10.23 1.96
CA LYS A 120 6.46 -9.17 2.97
C LYS A 120 7.45 -8.04 2.67
N ASN A 121 8.38 -8.25 1.76
CA ASN A 121 9.40 -7.24 1.41
C ASN A 121 8.88 -6.25 0.36
N LEU A 122 7.82 -6.62 -0.41
CA LEU A 122 7.28 -5.80 -1.49
C LEU A 122 5.78 -5.50 -1.34
N PHE A 123 5.05 -6.24 -0.48
CA PHE A 123 3.65 -5.95 -0.23
C PHE A 123 3.29 -6.08 1.26
N ARG A 124 2.53 -5.11 1.77
CA ARG A 124 2.04 -5.09 3.15
C ARG A 124 0.69 -4.41 3.24
N PHE A 125 -0.17 -4.89 4.14
CA PHE A 125 -1.38 -4.16 4.52
C PHE A 125 -1.10 -3.17 5.66
N GLY A 126 -1.73 -1.99 5.60
CA GLY A 126 -1.82 -1.06 6.70
C GLY A 126 -3.20 -1.18 7.35
N ALA A 127 -3.34 -2.09 8.31
CA ALA A 127 -4.60 -2.44 8.93
C ALA A 127 -4.40 -2.75 10.42
N SER A 128 -5.39 -2.44 11.25
CA SER A 128 -5.39 -2.76 12.69
C SER A 128 -6.17 -4.05 12.98
N SER A 129 -7.40 -4.18 12.46
CA SER A 129 -8.31 -5.29 12.80
C SER A 129 -8.19 -6.50 11.86
N LEU A 130 -7.50 -6.38 10.72
CA LEU A 130 -7.37 -7.45 9.74
C LEU A 130 -6.71 -8.71 10.32
N ALA A 131 -5.70 -8.55 11.18
CA ALA A 131 -5.00 -9.69 11.79
C ALA A 131 -5.97 -10.54 12.62
N ASN A 132 -6.86 -9.91 13.39
CA ASN A 132 -7.88 -10.60 14.16
C ASN A 132 -8.87 -11.36 13.26
N ASP A 133 -9.32 -10.75 12.16
CA ASP A 133 -10.21 -11.43 11.21
C ASP A 133 -9.53 -12.64 10.55
N VAL A 134 -8.25 -12.51 10.17
CA VAL A 134 -7.47 -13.63 9.62
C VAL A 134 -7.37 -14.77 10.64
N LEU A 135 -7.05 -14.48 11.91
CA LEU A 135 -6.97 -15.47 12.96
C LEU A 135 -8.31 -16.17 13.19
N MET A 136 -9.42 -15.44 13.18
CA MET A 136 -10.77 -16.03 13.29
C MET A 136 -11.08 -16.96 12.10
N GLN A 137 -10.67 -16.61 10.87
CA GLN A 137 -10.86 -17.47 9.71
C GLN A 137 -10.01 -18.75 9.80
N LEU A 138 -8.77 -18.66 10.29
CA LEU A 138 -7.90 -19.82 10.51
C LEU A 138 -8.48 -20.74 11.58
N GLU A 139 -8.91 -20.19 12.71
CA GLU A 139 -9.56 -20.95 13.79
C GLU A 139 -10.82 -21.65 13.29
N LYS A 140 -11.66 -20.96 12.52
CA LYS A 140 -12.83 -21.58 11.89
C LYS A 140 -12.45 -22.73 10.95
N GLN A 141 -11.39 -22.57 10.19
CA GLN A 141 -10.93 -23.62 9.26
C GLN A 141 -10.49 -24.88 10.02
N GLU A 142 -9.90 -24.70 11.19
CA GLU A 142 -9.39 -25.79 12.02
C GLU A 142 -10.49 -26.43 12.88
N SER A 143 -11.29 -25.61 13.58
CA SER A 143 -12.32 -26.06 14.54
C SER A 143 -13.71 -26.27 13.92
N GLY A 144 -13.99 -25.70 12.75
CA GLY A 144 -15.31 -25.66 12.12
C GLY A 144 -16.27 -24.63 12.73
N ILE A 145 -15.86 -23.89 13.75
CA ILE A 145 -16.71 -22.99 14.53
C ILE A 145 -16.21 -21.55 14.40
N TYR A 146 -17.14 -20.59 14.14
CA TYR A 146 -16.84 -19.18 14.24
C TYR A 146 -16.71 -18.74 15.70
N GLN A 147 -15.60 -18.12 16.00
CA GLN A 147 -15.38 -17.49 17.29
C GLN A 147 -15.98 -16.09 17.35
N SER A 148 -16.19 -15.56 18.56
CA SER A 148 -16.59 -14.17 18.75
C SER A 148 -15.48 -13.21 18.33
N ALA A 149 -15.85 -11.97 17.97
CA ALA A 149 -14.90 -10.96 17.46
C ALA A 149 -13.83 -10.54 18.50
N ASP A 150 -14.02 -10.88 19.76
CA ASP A 150 -13.13 -10.62 20.90
C ASP A 150 -12.37 -11.87 21.39
N TYR A 151 -12.47 -12.99 20.65
CA TYR A 151 -11.77 -14.23 20.97
C TYR A 151 -10.24 -14.06 20.96
N PHE A 152 -9.72 -13.33 19.97
CA PHE A 152 -8.33 -12.90 19.92
C PHE A 152 -8.23 -11.47 20.44
N SER A 153 -7.15 -11.16 21.16
CA SER A 153 -6.91 -9.83 21.71
C SER A 153 -6.93 -8.75 20.62
N LYS A 154 -7.61 -7.65 20.90
CA LYS A 154 -7.60 -6.43 20.08
C LYS A 154 -6.75 -5.41 20.83
N ASP A 155 -5.47 -5.37 20.58
CA ASP A 155 -4.58 -4.29 21.02
C ASP A 155 -4.62 -3.10 20.03
#